data_c34aeab7a8c0e654990416259a34ba89
#
_entry.id   c34aeab7a8c0e654990416259a34ba89
#
_cell.length_a   1.000
_cell.length_b   1.000
_cell.length_c   1.000
_cell.angle_alpha   90.00
_cell.angle_beta   90.00
_cell.angle_gamma   90.00
#
_symmetry.space_group_name_H-M   'P 1'
#
loop_
_entity.id
_entity.type
_entity.pdbx_description
1 polymer ?
#
loop_
_entity_poly.entity_id
_entity_poly.type
_entity_poly.pdbx_seq_one_letter_code
_entity_poly.pdbx_strand_id
1 'polypeptide(L)'
;MWMKFIKIRKDERLSVCLFLLWQLIMHATVIIPYYSVFSRISKDYRKNFLDWFHVSGFDPLTYCVVTDWTTAYDVHRHPLLAFFYYPVYLINQGLMSLLGINCVQFLVAIVLLISSLYAFLLMMRIGKDLLHLSQRESSVLAFLLFSFAYVLLAAISPDHFILSLFLILLVIYVTGKQMAEHKPLKKWQTIVFFILTAGVSLNNGLKVLLADLFSKGKRFFHPKNLILVVILPAAAIWSFGLWEYKTFVADSVNTRKAHEKKAVKDEKTKMWNEFSDTTHLKDSKQQTEVFALLWKKHRKAQLKAKYSAPQYAHSGTPVSKQPFLNWTDVTTSRYETLVENLFGESIQLHQRYTLCDVIRDRPVFVSYNWVVNYIVEGLIVLLFLGGIWAGRRSKLMWMCLSFFALDMILHIGLGFGINEVYIMTAHWAYVIPLCIGCLIKSMKGGIRNAITLLTALIAFYLIVYNSALVIFTL
;
A
#
# COMPACT_ATOMS: atom_id res chain seq x y z
N MET A 1 27.49 -1.11 -13.74
CA MET A 1 26.36 -2.05 -13.55
C MET A 1 25.02 -1.33 -13.54
N TRP A 2 24.85 -0.22 -12.82
CA TRP A 2 23.62 0.54 -12.71
C TRP A 2 23.10 1.16 -14.01
N MET A 3 23.97 1.71 -14.87
CA MET A 3 23.56 2.28 -16.18
C MET A 3 22.93 1.25 -17.13
N LYS A 4 23.35 -0.03 -17.08
CA LYS A 4 22.72 -1.11 -17.88
C LYS A 4 21.32 -1.48 -17.38
N PHE A 5 21.02 -1.19 -16.11
CA PHE A 5 19.74 -1.43 -15.48
C PHE A 5 18.69 -0.39 -15.89
N ILE A 6 19.08 0.87 -15.95
CA ILE A 6 18.17 2.01 -16.26
C ILE A 6 17.77 2.00 -17.75
N LYS A 7 18.65 1.53 -18.66
CA LYS A 7 18.40 1.57 -20.09
C LYS A 7 17.30 0.60 -20.54
N ILE A 8 16.27 1.13 -21.23
CA ILE A 8 15.24 0.32 -21.89
C ILE A 8 15.85 -0.42 -23.07
N ARG A 9 15.72 -1.74 -23.10
CA ARG A 9 16.26 -2.60 -24.17
C ARG A 9 15.40 -2.44 -25.42
N LYS A 10 15.96 -2.74 -26.62
CA LYS A 10 15.24 -2.58 -27.88
C LYS A 10 13.94 -3.39 -27.95
N ASP A 11 13.97 -4.61 -27.41
CA ASP A 11 12.86 -5.55 -27.37
C ASP A 11 11.79 -5.21 -26.30
N GLU A 12 12.11 -4.34 -25.33
CA GLU A 12 11.17 -3.85 -24.29
C GLU A 12 10.34 -2.66 -24.78
N ARG A 13 10.80 -1.94 -25.84
CA ARG A 13 10.28 -0.62 -26.22
C ARG A 13 8.78 -0.58 -26.52
N LEU A 14 8.29 -1.55 -27.32
CA LEU A 14 6.86 -1.58 -27.66
C LEU A 14 5.98 -1.73 -26.43
N SER A 15 6.32 -2.69 -25.55
CA SER A 15 5.58 -2.91 -24.30
C SER A 15 5.63 -1.70 -23.39
N VAL A 16 6.79 -1.03 -23.31
CA VAL A 16 6.98 0.20 -22.54
C VAL A 16 6.14 1.35 -23.11
N CYS A 17 6.13 1.54 -24.44
CA CYS A 17 5.31 2.60 -25.05
C CYS A 17 3.81 2.39 -24.79
N LEU A 18 3.32 1.17 -24.95
CA LEU A 18 1.91 0.82 -24.66
C LEU A 18 1.58 1.02 -23.18
N PHE A 19 2.47 0.58 -22.29
CA PHE A 19 2.30 0.75 -20.86
C PHE A 19 2.28 2.23 -20.45
N LEU A 20 3.21 3.04 -20.94
CA LEU A 20 3.27 4.47 -20.66
C LEU A 20 2.03 5.21 -21.17
N LEU A 21 1.57 4.90 -22.40
CA LEU A 21 0.35 5.48 -22.93
C LEU A 21 -0.86 5.19 -22.02
N TRP A 22 -1.02 3.94 -21.61
CA TRP A 22 -2.08 3.55 -20.68
C TRP A 22 -1.96 4.28 -19.33
N GLN A 23 -0.77 4.31 -18.72
CA GLN A 23 -0.56 5.00 -17.45
C GLN A 23 -0.80 6.51 -17.55
N LEU A 24 -0.41 7.15 -18.65
CA LEU A 24 -0.68 8.58 -18.87
C LEU A 24 -2.18 8.87 -18.92
N ILE A 25 -2.97 8.02 -19.59
CA ILE A 25 -4.43 8.12 -19.60
C ILE A 25 -4.97 8.01 -18.17
N MET A 26 -4.51 7.00 -17.39
CA MET A 26 -4.99 6.79 -16.04
C MET A 26 -4.57 7.93 -15.08
N HIS A 27 -3.37 8.49 -15.22
CA HIS A 27 -2.98 9.68 -14.46
C HIS A 27 -3.82 10.90 -14.82
N ALA A 28 -4.13 11.09 -16.10
CA ALA A 28 -5.01 12.19 -16.55
C ALA A 28 -6.41 12.05 -15.94
N THR A 29 -6.94 10.83 -15.84
CA THR A 29 -8.24 10.54 -15.21
C THR A 29 -8.28 10.99 -13.74
N VAL A 30 -7.15 10.86 -12.99
CA VAL A 30 -7.07 11.32 -11.60
C VAL A 30 -6.78 12.83 -11.53
N ILE A 31 -5.93 13.37 -12.40
CA ILE A 31 -5.51 14.78 -12.29
C ILE A 31 -6.65 15.74 -12.66
N ILE A 32 -7.37 15.46 -13.75
CA ILE A 32 -8.36 16.37 -14.32
C ILE A 32 -9.48 16.76 -13.33
N PRO A 33 -10.16 15.82 -12.65
CA PRO A 33 -11.24 16.15 -11.72
C PRO A 33 -10.79 17.02 -10.53
N TYR A 34 -9.59 16.77 -10.03
CA TYR A 34 -9.08 17.46 -8.83
C TYR A 34 -8.25 18.71 -9.15
N TYR A 35 -7.90 18.98 -10.41
CA TYR A 35 -6.99 20.07 -10.78
C TYR A 35 -7.46 21.43 -10.28
N SER A 36 -8.75 21.76 -10.48
CA SER A 36 -9.31 23.06 -10.10
C SER A 36 -9.23 23.33 -8.58
N VAL A 37 -9.13 22.30 -7.76
CA VAL A 37 -9.05 22.40 -6.31
C VAL A 37 -7.59 22.30 -5.84
N PHE A 38 -6.83 21.34 -6.36
CA PHE A 38 -5.49 21.02 -5.86
C PHE A 38 -4.40 21.94 -6.40
N SER A 39 -4.64 22.63 -7.53
CA SER A 39 -3.73 23.64 -8.06
C SER A 39 -3.78 24.98 -7.32
N ARG A 40 -4.77 25.19 -6.44
CA ARG A 40 -4.92 26.45 -5.71
C ARG A 40 -3.93 26.53 -4.55
N ILE A 41 -3.41 27.74 -4.31
CA ILE A 41 -2.68 28.06 -3.09
C ILE A 41 -3.68 28.21 -1.96
N SER A 42 -3.53 27.43 -0.90
CA SER A 42 -4.43 27.33 0.24
C SER A 42 -3.67 27.55 1.56
N LYS A 43 -4.40 27.88 2.63
CA LYS A 43 -3.85 27.96 3.99
C LYS A 43 -3.82 26.61 4.71
N ASP A 44 -4.67 25.68 4.29
CA ASP A 44 -4.79 24.34 4.91
C ASP A 44 -4.83 23.29 3.78
N TYR A 45 -3.67 22.95 3.28
CA TYR A 45 -3.52 21.93 2.23
C TYR A 45 -3.95 20.55 2.67
N ARG A 46 -3.64 20.18 3.94
CA ARG A 46 -3.97 18.85 4.45
C ARG A 46 -5.48 18.62 4.43
N LYS A 47 -6.24 19.57 4.97
CA LYS A 47 -7.70 19.49 4.94
C LYS A 47 -8.23 19.44 3.52
N ASN A 48 -7.72 20.32 2.65
CA ASN A 48 -8.13 20.37 1.25
C ASN A 48 -7.93 19.03 0.53
N PHE A 49 -6.74 18.40 0.64
CA PHE A 49 -6.49 17.14 -0.02
C PHE A 49 -7.29 15.98 0.59
N LEU A 50 -7.43 15.90 1.91
CA LEU A 50 -8.18 14.84 2.57
C LEU A 50 -9.70 14.94 2.36
N ASP A 51 -10.25 16.16 2.23
CA ASP A 51 -11.67 16.35 2.05
C ASP A 51 -12.13 16.07 0.60
N TRP A 52 -11.23 16.19 -0.38
CA TRP A 52 -11.59 16.07 -1.79
C TRP A 52 -11.07 14.79 -2.47
N PHE A 53 -9.92 14.25 -2.06
CA PHE A 53 -9.38 13.05 -2.68
C PHE A 53 -10.09 11.79 -2.17
N HIS A 54 -10.86 11.16 -3.03
CA HIS A 54 -11.59 9.94 -2.73
C HIS A 54 -11.26 8.88 -3.77
N VAL A 55 -10.20 8.12 -3.50
CA VAL A 55 -9.81 6.95 -4.30
C VAL A 55 -9.59 5.81 -3.33
N SER A 56 -10.69 5.13 -2.97
CA SER A 56 -10.72 3.81 -2.33
C SER A 56 -9.67 3.54 -1.24
N GLY A 57 -9.70 4.32 -0.16
CA GLY A 57 -8.81 4.12 1.01
C GLY A 57 -7.36 4.55 0.82
N PHE A 58 -6.96 5.03 -0.36
CA PHE A 58 -5.66 5.66 -0.54
C PHE A 58 -5.65 7.07 0.04
N ASP A 59 -4.68 7.35 0.88
CA ASP A 59 -4.51 8.67 1.50
C ASP A 59 -3.68 9.61 0.62
N PRO A 60 -4.12 10.87 0.37
CA PRO A 60 -3.36 11.85 -0.41
C PRO A 60 -2.22 12.50 0.39
N LEU A 61 -1.61 11.79 1.34
CA LEU A 61 -0.59 12.33 2.24
C LEU A 61 0.67 12.76 1.51
N THR A 62 0.98 12.13 0.38
CA THR A 62 2.11 12.56 -0.47
C THR A 62 1.89 13.96 -1.04
N TYR A 63 0.65 14.33 -1.39
CA TYR A 63 0.34 15.69 -1.80
C TYR A 63 0.58 16.70 -0.66
N CYS A 64 0.23 16.32 0.59
CA CYS A 64 0.52 17.16 1.75
C CYS A 64 2.03 17.39 1.90
N VAL A 65 2.82 16.32 1.89
CA VAL A 65 4.28 16.36 2.08
C VAL A 65 4.96 17.18 0.98
N VAL A 66 4.54 17.05 -0.27
CA VAL A 66 5.14 17.76 -1.41
C VAL A 66 4.68 19.22 -1.50
N THR A 67 3.54 19.57 -0.89
CA THR A 67 3.02 20.94 -0.94
C THR A 67 3.49 21.78 0.24
N ASP A 68 3.42 21.23 1.45
CA ASP A 68 3.79 21.91 2.69
C ASP A 68 4.55 20.91 3.54
N TRP A 69 5.89 20.93 3.46
CA TRP A 69 6.76 19.94 4.10
C TRP A 69 6.29 19.62 5.52
N THR A 70 5.57 18.54 5.64
CA THR A 70 5.06 18.01 6.89
C THR A 70 5.36 16.53 6.93
N THR A 71 5.57 15.98 8.11
CA THR A 71 5.66 14.55 8.34
C THR A 71 4.24 13.97 8.45
N ALA A 72 3.46 14.11 7.37
CA ALA A 72 2.06 13.71 7.36
C ALA A 72 1.87 12.19 7.45
N TYR A 73 2.87 11.41 7.07
CA TYR A 73 2.86 9.96 7.20
C TYR A 73 2.99 9.50 8.67
N ASP A 74 2.58 8.26 8.94
CA ASP A 74 2.95 7.59 10.18
C ASP A 74 4.45 7.23 10.12
N VAL A 75 5.29 8.02 10.81
CA VAL A 75 6.74 7.88 10.80
C VAL A 75 7.23 6.53 11.32
N HIS A 76 6.44 5.83 12.15
CA HIS A 76 6.79 4.50 12.62
C HIS A 76 6.54 3.42 11.55
N ARG A 77 5.69 3.70 10.57
CA ARG A 77 5.42 2.81 9.43
C ARG A 77 6.24 3.18 8.20
N HIS A 78 6.53 4.47 8.01
CA HIS A 78 7.14 5.04 6.81
C HIS A 78 8.28 6.01 7.15
N PRO A 79 9.35 5.55 7.83
CA PRO A 79 10.33 6.44 8.49
C PRO A 79 11.17 7.29 7.55
N LEU A 80 11.31 6.95 6.26
CA LEU A 80 12.07 7.75 5.29
C LEU A 80 11.20 8.31 4.16
N LEU A 81 9.91 7.99 4.13
CA LEU A 81 9.07 8.28 2.97
C LEU A 81 8.98 9.79 2.70
N ALA A 82 8.77 10.61 3.73
CA ALA A 82 8.75 12.06 3.60
C ALA A 82 10.06 12.60 3.01
N PHE A 83 11.19 12.09 3.49
CA PHE A 83 12.52 12.53 3.03
C PHE A 83 12.80 12.13 1.58
N PHE A 84 12.26 11.03 1.08
CA PHE A 84 12.35 10.69 -0.35
C PHE A 84 11.60 11.70 -1.23
N TYR A 85 10.54 12.32 -0.70
CA TYR A 85 9.79 13.36 -1.40
C TYR A 85 10.33 14.78 -1.17
N TYR A 86 11.31 14.99 -0.27
CA TYR A 86 11.85 16.32 0.02
C TYR A 86 12.41 17.07 -1.22
N PRO A 87 13.17 16.43 -2.13
CA PRO A 87 13.59 17.10 -3.36
C PRO A 87 12.40 17.53 -4.24
N VAL A 88 11.33 16.73 -4.28
CA VAL A 88 10.11 17.04 -5.03
C VAL A 88 9.36 18.20 -4.40
N TYR A 89 9.33 18.27 -3.07
CA TYR A 89 8.82 19.42 -2.32
C TYR A 89 9.55 20.71 -2.69
N LEU A 90 10.89 20.70 -2.71
CA LEU A 90 11.68 21.88 -3.08
C LEU A 90 11.37 22.36 -4.51
N ILE A 91 11.22 21.43 -5.45
CA ILE A 91 10.83 21.74 -6.83
C ILE A 91 9.43 22.36 -6.85
N ASN A 92 8.46 21.79 -6.10
CA ASN A 92 7.11 22.34 -6.04
C ASN A 92 7.09 23.74 -5.45
N GLN A 93 7.86 24.02 -4.39
CA GLN A 93 7.95 25.37 -3.82
C GLN A 93 8.48 26.39 -4.84
N GLY A 94 9.50 26.01 -5.61
CA GLY A 94 10.01 26.86 -6.70
C GLY A 94 8.96 27.13 -7.77
N LEU A 95 8.23 26.09 -8.21
CA LEU A 95 7.16 26.24 -9.19
C LEU A 95 5.97 27.04 -8.65
N MET A 96 5.58 26.85 -7.40
CA MET A 96 4.52 27.63 -6.76
C MET A 96 4.87 29.12 -6.70
N SER A 97 6.12 29.43 -6.35
CA SER A 97 6.61 30.80 -6.35
C SER A 97 6.66 31.44 -7.75
N LEU A 98 7.00 30.66 -8.78
CA LEU A 98 7.15 31.15 -10.15
C LEU A 98 5.81 31.27 -10.88
N LEU A 99 4.93 30.26 -10.72
CA LEU A 99 3.69 30.12 -11.50
C LEU A 99 2.44 30.59 -10.75
N GLY A 100 2.50 30.78 -9.44
CA GLY A 100 1.35 31.13 -8.61
C GLY A 100 0.33 29.98 -8.47
N ILE A 101 0.69 28.74 -8.83
CA ILE A 101 -0.16 27.54 -8.71
C ILE A 101 0.61 26.40 -8.06
N ASN A 102 -0.13 25.51 -7.40
CA ASN A 102 0.43 24.29 -6.83
C ASN A 102 0.53 23.19 -7.89
N CYS A 103 1.77 22.76 -8.23
CA CYS A 103 2.05 21.76 -9.24
C CYS A 103 2.12 20.32 -8.68
N VAL A 104 1.69 20.10 -7.45
CA VAL A 104 1.86 18.84 -6.71
C VAL A 104 1.35 17.62 -7.46
N GLN A 105 0.18 17.69 -8.12
CA GLN A 105 -0.39 16.56 -8.83
C GLN A 105 0.53 16.06 -9.95
N PHE A 106 1.10 16.97 -10.73
CA PHE A 106 2.01 16.64 -11.84
C PHE A 106 3.34 16.08 -11.33
N LEU A 107 3.93 16.69 -10.30
CA LEU A 107 5.21 16.27 -9.75
C LEU A 107 5.11 14.88 -9.12
N VAL A 108 4.06 14.62 -8.35
CA VAL A 108 3.83 13.30 -7.75
C VAL A 108 3.51 12.28 -8.84
N ALA A 109 2.69 12.62 -9.85
CA ALA A 109 2.41 11.73 -10.99
C ALA A 109 3.69 11.31 -11.73
N ILE A 110 4.67 12.22 -11.90
CA ILE A 110 5.97 11.88 -12.50
C ILE A 110 6.71 10.82 -11.65
N VAL A 111 6.73 10.97 -10.32
CA VAL A 111 7.39 10.00 -9.43
C VAL A 111 6.69 8.65 -9.49
N LEU A 112 5.35 8.63 -9.46
CA LEU A 112 4.55 7.41 -9.56
C LEU A 112 4.75 6.74 -10.93
N LEU A 113 4.74 7.51 -12.01
CA LEU A 113 4.96 7.01 -13.36
C LEU A 113 6.35 6.38 -13.54
N ILE A 114 7.39 7.03 -13.02
CA ILE A 114 8.77 6.48 -13.04
C ILE A 114 8.82 5.18 -12.23
N SER A 115 8.24 5.15 -11.04
CA SER A 115 8.20 3.97 -10.18
C SER A 115 7.44 2.81 -10.84
N SER A 116 6.30 3.10 -11.46
CA SER A 116 5.49 2.14 -12.23
C SER A 116 6.25 1.60 -13.43
N LEU A 117 6.91 2.48 -14.20
CA LEU A 117 7.70 2.09 -15.36
C LEU A 117 8.81 1.11 -14.98
N TYR A 118 9.58 1.43 -13.92
CA TYR A 118 10.66 0.53 -13.51
C TYR A 118 10.15 -0.75 -12.84
N ALA A 119 9.01 -0.73 -12.14
CA ALA A 119 8.36 -1.94 -11.66
C ALA A 119 7.89 -2.83 -12.83
N PHE A 120 7.28 -2.25 -13.87
CA PHE A 120 6.89 -2.95 -15.09
C PHE A 120 8.10 -3.58 -15.83
N LEU A 121 9.17 -2.79 -16.02
CA LEU A 121 10.42 -3.28 -16.61
C LEU A 121 11.03 -4.42 -15.80
N LEU A 122 11.06 -4.31 -14.47
CA LEU A 122 11.58 -5.35 -13.60
C LEU A 122 10.76 -6.62 -13.69
N MET A 123 9.43 -6.53 -13.72
CA MET A 123 8.58 -7.70 -13.89
C MET A 123 8.85 -8.41 -15.22
N MET A 124 8.97 -7.66 -16.33
CA MET A 124 9.38 -8.24 -17.61
C MET A 124 10.76 -8.91 -17.54
N ARG A 125 11.73 -8.25 -16.90
CA ARG A 125 13.11 -8.77 -16.81
C ARG A 125 13.22 -9.99 -15.89
N ILE A 126 12.40 -10.07 -14.85
CA ILE A 126 12.29 -11.28 -14.03
C ILE A 126 11.78 -12.44 -14.91
N GLY A 127 10.72 -12.20 -15.70
CA GLY A 127 10.24 -13.21 -16.66
C GLY A 127 11.30 -13.67 -17.64
N LYS A 128 12.00 -12.73 -18.27
CA LYS A 128 12.97 -13.02 -19.33
C LYS A 128 14.30 -13.53 -18.78
N ASP A 129 14.91 -12.80 -17.84
CA ASP A 129 16.28 -13.05 -17.40
C ASP A 129 16.37 -14.15 -16.32
N LEU A 130 15.33 -14.39 -15.53
CA LEU A 130 15.33 -15.35 -14.42
C LEU A 130 14.46 -16.59 -14.71
N LEU A 131 13.29 -16.39 -15.30
CA LEU A 131 12.44 -17.52 -15.68
C LEU A 131 12.75 -18.04 -17.08
N HIS A 132 13.55 -17.32 -17.88
CA HIS A 132 13.91 -17.66 -19.27
C HIS A 132 12.70 -17.79 -20.20
N LEU A 133 11.74 -16.88 -20.03
CA LEU A 133 10.58 -16.74 -20.91
C LEU A 133 10.93 -15.88 -22.14
N SER A 134 10.13 -16.00 -23.18
CA SER A 134 10.21 -15.11 -24.33
C SER A 134 9.82 -13.67 -23.94
N GLN A 135 10.20 -12.69 -24.76
CA GLN A 135 9.82 -11.30 -24.56
C GLN A 135 8.28 -11.12 -24.51
N ARG A 136 7.54 -11.82 -25.39
CA ARG A 136 6.08 -11.79 -25.44
C ARG A 136 5.46 -12.28 -24.13
N GLU A 137 5.89 -13.45 -23.64
CA GLU A 137 5.40 -14.04 -22.39
C GLU A 137 5.72 -13.14 -21.19
N SER A 138 6.93 -12.58 -21.14
CA SER A 138 7.35 -11.68 -20.06
C SER A 138 6.56 -10.37 -20.06
N SER A 139 6.22 -9.84 -21.23
CA SER A 139 5.37 -8.66 -21.36
C SER A 139 3.94 -8.93 -20.90
N VAL A 140 3.37 -10.09 -21.27
CA VAL A 140 2.04 -10.50 -20.81
C VAL A 140 1.97 -10.58 -19.28
N LEU A 141 2.99 -11.13 -18.63
CA LEU A 141 3.04 -11.19 -17.16
C LEU A 141 3.15 -9.81 -16.51
N ALA A 142 3.89 -8.88 -17.12
CA ALA A 142 3.99 -7.51 -16.61
C ALA A 142 2.66 -6.74 -16.78
N PHE A 143 2.00 -6.88 -17.94
CA PHE A 143 0.66 -6.31 -18.14
C PHE A 143 -0.36 -6.95 -17.18
N LEU A 144 -0.32 -8.25 -16.94
CA LEU A 144 -1.19 -8.91 -15.97
C LEU A 144 -1.01 -8.31 -14.56
N LEU A 145 0.23 -8.08 -14.10
CA LEU A 145 0.47 -7.47 -12.80
C LEU A 145 -0.20 -6.09 -12.68
N PHE A 146 0.01 -5.24 -13.69
CA PHE A 146 -0.52 -3.87 -13.65
C PHE A 146 -2.00 -3.77 -14.00
N SER A 147 -2.60 -4.83 -14.56
CA SER A 147 -4.04 -4.91 -14.79
C SER A 147 -4.84 -5.21 -13.53
N PHE A 148 -4.21 -5.70 -12.46
CA PHE A 148 -4.88 -5.88 -11.17
C PHE A 148 -5.35 -4.55 -10.62
N ALA A 149 -6.59 -4.49 -10.15
CA ALA A 149 -7.29 -3.27 -9.76
C ALA A 149 -6.45 -2.40 -8.81
N TYR A 150 -5.98 -2.97 -7.71
CA TYR A 150 -5.25 -2.19 -6.72
C TYR A 150 -3.74 -2.04 -7.00
N VAL A 151 -3.20 -2.71 -8.00
CA VAL A 151 -1.89 -2.35 -8.56
C VAL A 151 -2.03 -1.14 -9.48
N LEU A 152 -3.09 -1.10 -10.31
CA LEU A 152 -3.43 0.05 -11.15
C LEU A 152 -3.71 1.29 -10.29
N LEU A 153 -4.56 1.17 -9.26
CA LEU A 153 -4.87 2.28 -8.36
C LEU A 153 -3.63 2.76 -7.58
N ALA A 154 -2.77 1.85 -7.09
CA ALA A 154 -1.51 2.20 -6.45
C ALA A 154 -0.55 2.95 -7.39
N ALA A 155 -0.61 2.67 -8.70
CA ALA A 155 0.23 3.33 -9.70
C ALA A 155 -0.18 4.79 -9.95
N ILE A 156 -1.43 5.18 -9.65
CA ILE A 156 -1.99 6.50 -9.93
C ILE A 156 -2.39 7.29 -8.67
N SER A 157 -2.34 6.66 -7.49
CA SER A 157 -2.68 7.30 -6.22
C SER A 157 -1.43 7.84 -5.52
N PRO A 158 -1.51 9.02 -4.85
CA PRO A 158 -0.36 9.69 -4.22
C PRO A 158 0.05 9.02 -2.90
N ASP A 159 0.39 7.74 -2.96
CA ASP A 159 0.72 6.91 -1.82
C ASP A 159 2.03 6.13 -2.07
N HIS A 160 2.50 5.38 -1.08
CA HIS A 160 3.80 4.68 -1.08
C HIS A 160 3.78 3.32 -1.79
N PHE A 161 2.62 2.76 -2.14
CA PHE A 161 2.48 1.36 -2.56
C PHE A 161 3.21 1.04 -3.85
N ILE A 162 3.17 1.93 -4.85
CA ILE A 162 3.90 1.69 -6.11
C ILE A 162 5.42 1.77 -5.94
N LEU A 163 5.91 2.66 -5.04
CA LEU A 163 7.32 2.72 -4.68
C LEU A 163 7.75 1.42 -4.00
N SER A 164 6.91 0.89 -3.12
CA SER A 164 7.14 -0.41 -2.47
C SER A 164 7.23 -1.54 -3.48
N LEU A 165 6.29 -1.61 -4.44
CA LEU A 165 6.31 -2.62 -5.51
C LEU A 165 7.60 -2.55 -6.33
N PHE A 166 8.01 -1.34 -6.73
CA PHE A 166 9.26 -1.13 -7.46
C PHE A 166 10.46 -1.66 -6.66
N LEU A 167 10.57 -1.31 -5.38
CA LEU A 167 11.68 -1.74 -4.54
C LEU A 167 11.67 -3.25 -4.29
N ILE A 168 10.52 -3.86 -4.07
CA ILE A 168 10.39 -5.31 -3.90
C ILE A 168 10.82 -6.05 -5.16
N LEU A 169 10.34 -5.64 -6.34
CA LEU A 169 10.73 -6.25 -7.61
C LEU A 169 12.23 -6.05 -7.90
N LEU A 170 12.81 -4.91 -7.50
CA LEU A 170 14.25 -4.67 -7.59
C LEU A 170 15.04 -5.66 -6.71
N VAL A 171 14.61 -5.89 -5.49
CA VAL A 171 15.20 -6.88 -4.58
C VAL A 171 15.10 -8.28 -5.17
N ILE A 172 13.94 -8.69 -5.69
CA ILE A 172 13.73 -9.99 -6.32
C ILE A 172 14.64 -10.14 -7.53
N TYR A 173 14.71 -9.14 -8.40
CA TYR A 173 15.54 -9.21 -9.62
C TYR A 173 17.02 -9.33 -9.31
N VAL A 174 17.55 -8.48 -8.42
CA VAL A 174 18.98 -8.49 -8.07
C VAL A 174 19.35 -9.76 -7.32
N THR A 175 18.54 -10.17 -6.34
CA THR A 175 18.79 -11.40 -5.59
C THR A 175 18.66 -12.63 -6.49
N GLY A 176 17.65 -12.68 -7.34
CA GLY A 176 17.43 -13.77 -8.28
C GLY A 176 18.60 -13.93 -9.27
N LYS A 177 19.13 -12.82 -9.80
CA LYS A 177 20.35 -12.87 -10.65
C LYS A 177 21.56 -13.43 -9.92
N GLN A 178 21.79 -12.96 -8.68
CA GLN A 178 22.93 -13.48 -7.91
C GLN A 178 22.75 -14.95 -7.54
N MET A 179 21.53 -15.38 -7.19
CA MET A 179 21.26 -16.80 -6.93
C MET A 179 21.48 -17.67 -8.18
N ALA A 180 21.11 -17.18 -9.37
CA ALA A 180 21.36 -17.87 -10.64
C ALA A 180 22.86 -17.99 -10.96
N GLU A 181 23.67 -17.02 -10.53
CA GLU A 181 25.13 -17.04 -10.63
C GLU A 181 25.81 -17.77 -9.45
N HIS A 182 25.06 -18.41 -8.57
CA HIS A 182 25.55 -19.06 -7.32
C HIS A 182 26.33 -18.09 -6.40
N LYS A 183 26.04 -16.79 -6.46
CA LYS A 183 26.66 -15.75 -5.63
C LYS A 183 25.70 -15.29 -4.54
N PRO A 184 26.17 -15.08 -3.30
CA PRO A 184 25.34 -14.50 -2.25
C PRO A 184 25.12 -13.01 -2.48
N LEU A 185 24.03 -12.49 -1.94
CA LEU A 185 23.79 -11.06 -1.86
C LEU A 185 24.91 -10.39 -1.03
N LYS A 186 25.50 -9.32 -1.55
CA LYS A 186 26.56 -8.60 -0.83
C LYS A 186 25.96 -7.87 0.37
N LYS A 187 26.67 -7.83 1.49
CA LYS A 187 26.20 -7.17 2.73
C LYS A 187 25.70 -5.75 2.48
N TRP A 188 26.47 -4.94 1.75
CA TRP A 188 26.06 -3.55 1.45
C TRP A 188 24.78 -3.47 0.62
N GLN A 189 24.54 -4.43 -0.28
CA GLN A 189 23.29 -4.48 -1.05
C GLN A 189 22.11 -4.77 -0.15
N THR A 190 22.24 -5.74 0.76
CA THR A 190 21.19 -6.04 1.72
C THR A 190 20.90 -4.82 2.62
N ILE A 191 21.95 -4.14 3.12
CA ILE A 191 21.80 -2.94 3.96
C ILE A 191 21.05 -1.84 3.20
N VAL A 192 21.49 -1.52 1.97
CA VAL A 192 20.88 -0.47 1.15
C VAL A 192 19.44 -0.83 0.81
N PHE A 193 19.18 -2.07 0.36
CA PHE A 193 17.81 -2.50 0.07
C PHE A 193 16.92 -2.48 1.31
N PHE A 194 17.43 -2.91 2.47
CA PHE A 194 16.69 -2.86 3.72
C PHE A 194 16.31 -1.41 4.08
N ILE A 195 17.28 -0.50 4.06
CA ILE A 195 17.05 0.92 4.40
C ILE A 195 16.03 1.54 3.44
N LEU A 196 16.18 1.37 2.13
CA LEU A 196 15.25 1.91 1.15
C LEU A 196 13.85 1.31 1.30
N THR A 197 13.77 -0.02 1.42
CA THR A 197 12.47 -0.72 1.44
C THR A 197 11.74 -0.53 2.76
N ALA A 198 12.45 -0.66 3.91
CA ALA A 198 11.91 -0.40 5.23
C ALA A 198 11.61 1.10 5.46
N GLY A 199 12.39 1.97 4.85
CA GLY A 199 12.20 3.41 4.90
C GLY A 199 10.91 3.87 4.21
N VAL A 200 10.50 3.19 3.13
CA VAL A 200 9.22 3.41 2.45
C VAL A 200 8.07 2.71 3.20
N SER A 201 8.27 1.46 3.61
CA SER A 201 7.31 0.69 4.39
C SER A 201 8.03 -0.34 5.25
N LEU A 202 7.95 -0.18 6.55
CA LEU A 202 8.76 -0.93 7.52
C LEU A 202 8.60 -2.46 7.36
N ASN A 203 7.38 -2.94 7.14
CA ASN A 203 7.09 -4.36 6.96
C ASN A 203 7.82 -4.97 5.76
N ASN A 204 8.01 -4.20 4.69
CA ASN A 204 8.69 -4.66 3.48
C ASN A 204 10.21 -4.88 3.69
N GLY A 205 10.79 -4.27 4.73
CA GLY A 205 12.18 -4.54 5.13
C GLY A 205 12.42 -6.02 5.47
N LEU A 206 11.44 -6.71 6.03
CA LEU A 206 11.54 -8.13 6.34
C LEU A 206 11.70 -8.99 5.08
N LYS A 207 11.11 -8.57 3.94
CA LYS A 207 11.28 -9.27 2.64
C LYS A 207 12.72 -9.22 2.15
N VAL A 208 13.44 -8.12 2.43
CA VAL A 208 14.87 -8.00 2.12
C VAL A 208 15.70 -8.97 2.95
N LEU A 209 15.36 -9.16 4.22
CA LEU A 209 16.03 -10.15 5.08
C LEU A 209 15.74 -11.58 4.62
N LEU A 210 14.51 -11.87 4.20
CA LEU A 210 14.18 -13.15 3.57
C LEU A 210 14.96 -13.35 2.26
N ALA A 211 15.10 -12.34 1.41
CA ALA A 211 15.93 -12.40 0.21
C ALA A 211 17.40 -12.73 0.55
N ASP A 212 17.95 -12.10 1.57
CA ASP A 212 19.31 -12.36 2.05
C ASP A 212 19.46 -13.79 2.59
N LEU A 213 18.46 -14.27 3.34
CA LEU A 213 18.39 -15.65 3.85
C LEU A 213 18.38 -16.66 2.69
N PHE A 214 17.52 -16.48 1.69
CA PHE A 214 17.48 -17.35 0.51
C PHE A 214 18.78 -17.28 -0.29
N SER A 215 19.42 -16.14 -0.37
CA SER A 215 20.70 -15.97 -1.08
C SER A 215 21.86 -16.67 -0.37
N LYS A 216 21.98 -16.50 0.96
CA LYS A 216 23.12 -16.96 1.78
C LYS A 216 22.91 -18.34 2.41
N GLY A 217 21.66 -18.80 2.56
CA GLY A 217 21.32 -20.01 3.31
C GLY A 217 21.80 -19.93 4.77
N LYS A 218 22.39 -21.02 5.28
CA LYS A 218 22.87 -21.09 6.69
C LYS A 218 23.84 -19.95 7.06
N ARG A 219 24.58 -19.38 6.10
CA ARG A 219 25.53 -18.26 6.33
C ARG A 219 24.81 -16.98 6.76
N PHE A 220 23.51 -16.86 6.51
CA PHE A 220 22.69 -15.74 7.00
C PHE A 220 22.78 -15.60 8.53
N PHE A 221 22.74 -16.70 9.27
CA PHE A 221 22.76 -16.75 10.73
C PHE A 221 24.15 -16.54 11.36
N HIS A 222 25.18 -16.31 10.55
CA HIS A 222 26.51 -16.01 11.09
C HIS A 222 26.48 -14.70 11.89
N PRO A 223 27.02 -14.62 13.14
CA PRO A 223 26.90 -13.45 14.01
C PRO A 223 27.27 -12.12 13.37
N LYS A 224 28.39 -12.07 12.60
CA LYS A 224 28.80 -10.87 11.87
C LYS A 224 27.77 -10.44 10.82
N ASN A 225 27.01 -11.37 10.21
CA ASN A 225 25.96 -11.03 9.25
C ASN A 225 24.73 -10.51 10.00
N LEU A 226 24.29 -11.18 11.06
CA LEU A 226 23.14 -10.73 11.85
C LEU A 226 23.36 -9.33 12.44
N ILE A 227 24.54 -9.06 13.00
CA ILE A 227 24.83 -7.73 13.55
C ILE A 227 24.83 -6.68 12.43
N LEU A 228 25.59 -6.88 11.34
CA LEU A 228 25.83 -5.84 10.33
C LEU A 228 24.64 -5.64 9.39
N VAL A 229 23.86 -6.68 9.11
CA VAL A 229 22.84 -6.65 8.04
C VAL A 229 21.42 -6.65 8.60
N VAL A 230 21.22 -7.11 9.83
CA VAL A 230 19.90 -7.13 10.48
C VAL A 230 19.83 -6.09 11.58
N ILE A 231 20.65 -6.25 12.64
CA ILE A 231 20.52 -5.44 13.87
C ILE A 231 20.86 -3.98 13.63
N LEU A 232 22.02 -3.68 13.02
CA LEU A 232 22.44 -2.29 12.80
C LEU A 232 21.50 -1.50 11.87
N PRO A 233 21.09 -2.01 10.69
CA PRO A 233 20.15 -1.29 9.85
C PRO A 233 18.76 -1.14 10.48
N ALA A 234 18.28 -2.16 11.21
CA ALA A 234 17.01 -2.07 11.92
C ALA A 234 17.07 -1.02 13.04
N ALA A 235 18.15 -0.99 13.82
CA ALA A 235 18.37 0.02 14.85
C ALA A 235 18.50 1.42 14.25
N ALA A 236 19.17 1.56 13.10
CA ALA A 236 19.31 2.83 12.41
C ALA A 236 17.95 3.39 11.94
N ILE A 237 17.14 2.56 11.27
CA ILE A 237 15.78 2.94 10.83
C ILE A 237 14.89 3.28 12.03
N TRP A 238 14.93 2.47 13.08
CA TRP A 238 14.16 2.73 14.30
C TRP A 238 14.58 4.03 14.98
N SER A 239 15.86 4.25 15.15
CA SER A 239 16.40 5.48 15.74
C SER A 239 16.06 6.71 14.91
N PHE A 240 16.11 6.59 13.57
CA PHE A 240 15.71 7.64 12.66
C PHE A 240 14.23 7.98 12.80
N GLY A 241 13.35 6.98 12.81
CA GLY A 241 11.91 7.18 13.02
C GLY A 241 11.58 7.82 14.38
N LEU A 242 12.30 7.45 15.46
CA LEU A 242 12.16 8.11 16.76
C LEU A 242 12.61 9.58 16.71
N TRP A 243 13.73 9.85 16.05
CA TRP A 243 14.21 11.22 15.85
C TRP A 243 13.21 12.05 15.03
N GLU A 244 12.74 11.53 13.91
CA GLU A 244 11.74 12.15 13.05
C GLU A 244 10.46 12.46 13.83
N TYR A 245 9.93 11.48 14.56
CA TYR A 245 8.75 11.66 15.41
C TYR A 245 8.96 12.79 16.42
N LYS A 246 10.10 12.77 17.15
CA LYS A 246 10.39 13.77 18.17
C LYS A 246 10.55 15.18 17.58
N THR A 247 11.17 15.28 16.40
CA THR A 247 11.53 16.58 15.79
C THR A 247 10.35 17.22 15.07
N PHE A 248 9.51 16.44 14.36
CA PHE A 248 8.51 16.99 13.44
C PHE A 248 7.06 16.66 13.82
N VAL A 249 6.81 15.61 14.61
CA VAL A 249 5.46 15.11 14.86
C VAL A 249 4.99 15.34 16.28
N ALA A 250 5.88 15.18 17.27
CA ALA A 250 5.51 15.16 18.69
C ALA A 250 4.76 16.42 19.13
N ASP A 251 5.22 17.60 18.73
CA ASP A 251 4.64 18.87 19.14
C ASP A 251 3.21 19.03 18.58
N SER A 252 2.97 18.68 17.34
CA SER A 252 1.64 18.74 16.73
C SER A 252 0.68 17.74 17.39
N VAL A 253 1.15 16.54 17.70
CA VAL A 253 0.38 15.52 18.42
C VAL A 253 0.07 15.96 19.85
N ASN A 254 1.04 16.54 20.56
CA ASN A 254 0.86 17.03 21.92
C ASN A 254 -0.10 18.21 21.97
N THR A 255 0.02 19.14 21.03
CA THR A 255 -0.90 20.28 20.89
C THR A 255 -2.32 19.80 20.63
N ARG A 256 -2.52 18.87 19.69
CA ARG A 256 -3.84 18.29 19.43
C ARG A 256 -4.43 17.60 20.67
N LYS A 257 -3.64 16.78 21.37
CA LYS A 257 -4.06 16.12 22.62
C LYS A 257 -4.41 17.12 23.71
N ALA A 258 -3.67 18.25 23.80
CA ALA A 258 -3.97 19.32 24.75
C ALA A 258 -5.30 20.00 24.39
N HIS A 259 -5.56 20.30 23.12
CA HIS A 259 -6.84 20.84 22.65
C HIS A 259 -8.01 19.89 22.92
N GLU A 260 -7.85 18.59 22.62
CA GLU A 260 -8.87 17.57 22.91
C GLU A 260 -9.18 17.48 24.42
N LYS A 261 -8.15 17.47 25.28
CA LYS A 261 -8.32 17.48 26.74
C LYS A 261 -9.02 18.76 27.21
N LYS A 262 -8.66 19.91 26.66
CA LYS A 262 -9.29 21.18 26.99
C LYS A 262 -10.76 21.17 26.58
N ALA A 263 -11.08 20.75 25.35
CA ALA A 263 -12.46 20.66 24.87
C ALA A 263 -13.33 19.76 25.78
N VAL A 264 -12.79 18.58 26.19
CA VAL A 264 -13.49 17.69 27.12
C VAL A 264 -13.66 18.32 28.50
N LYS A 265 -12.69 19.11 28.98
CA LYS A 265 -12.79 19.84 30.26
C LYS A 265 -13.83 20.95 30.18
N ASP A 266 -13.79 21.72 29.10
CA ASP A 266 -14.71 22.84 28.87
C ASP A 266 -16.16 22.33 28.74
N GLU A 267 -16.37 21.23 28.02
CA GLU A 267 -17.66 20.53 27.91
C GLU A 267 -18.15 20.04 29.29
N LYS A 268 -17.26 19.42 30.08
CA LYS A 268 -17.59 18.99 31.44
C LYS A 268 -17.97 20.13 32.33
N THR A 269 -17.26 21.26 32.24
CA THR A 269 -17.55 22.49 33.02
C THR A 269 -18.89 23.09 32.60
N LYS A 270 -19.17 23.18 31.29
CA LYS A 270 -20.47 23.67 30.80
C LYS A 270 -21.62 22.81 31.32
N MET A 271 -21.49 21.48 31.21
CA MET A 271 -22.52 20.57 31.69
C MET A 271 -22.66 20.61 33.23
N TRP A 272 -21.58 20.87 33.97
CA TRP A 272 -21.64 21.08 35.41
C TRP A 272 -22.42 22.33 35.77
N ASN A 273 -22.16 23.45 35.10
CA ASN A 273 -22.87 24.70 35.34
C ASN A 273 -24.39 24.56 35.05
N GLU A 274 -24.74 23.98 33.91
CA GLU A 274 -26.13 23.68 33.55
C GLU A 274 -26.81 22.77 34.60
N PHE A 275 -26.09 21.76 35.11
CA PHE A 275 -26.59 20.88 36.15
C PHE A 275 -26.75 21.60 37.50
N SER A 276 -25.76 22.41 37.91
CA SER A 276 -25.80 23.15 39.17
C SER A 276 -26.92 24.20 39.22
N ASP A 277 -27.21 24.83 38.06
CA ASP A 277 -28.26 25.82 37.93
C ASP A 277 -29.68 25.21 37.94
N THR A 278 -29.81 23.95 37.57
CA THR A 278 -31.11 23.26 37.44
C THR A 278 -31.40 22.25 38.56
N THR A 279 -30.40 21.89 39.38
CA THR A 279 -30.56 20.86 40.40
C THR A 279 -31.22 21.38 41.66
N HIS A 280 -32.13 20.60 42.24
CA HIS A 280 -32.74 20.88 43.55
C HIS A 280 -31.99 20.26 44.74
N LEU A 281 -30.87 19.57 44.48
CA LEU A 281 -30.02 18.97 45.50
C LEU A 281 -29.27 20.06 46.28
N LYS A 282 -29.35 20.03 47.63
CA LYS A 282 -28.68 21.03 48.48
C LYS A 282 -27.29 20.54 48.95
N ASP A 283 -27.05 19.21 49.00
CA ASP A 283 -25.78 18.63 49.44
C ASP A 283 -24.76 18.57 48.30
N SER A 284 -23.63 19.23 48.48
CA SER A 284 -22.54 19.30 47.52
C SER A 284 -21.93 17.93 47.19
N LYS A 285 -21.90 16.97 48.14
CA LYS A 285 -21.42 15.60 47.85
C LYS A 285 -22.38 14.87 46.93
N GLN A 286 -23.69 14.95 47.25
CA GLN A 286 -24.72 14.34 46.38
C GLN A 286 -24.73 14.93 44.96
N GLN A 287 -24.58 16.26 44.86
CA GLN A 287 -24.44 16.93 43.56
C GLN A 287 -23.26 16.36 42.75
N THR A 288 -22.10 16.21 43.40
CA THR A 288 -20.88 15.70 42.75
C THR A 288 -21.05 14.24 42.28
N GLU A 289 -21.66 13.39 43.11
CA GLU A 289 -21.90 11.97 42.77
C GLU A 289 -22.91 11.83 41.63
N VAL A 290 -24.04 12.54 41.70
CA VAL A 290 -25.05 12.53 40.65
C VAL A 290 -24.48 13.04 39.32
N PHE A 291 -23.74 14.16 39.38
CA PHE A 291 -23.08 14.68 38.19
C PHE A 291 -22.05 13.71 37.59
N ALA A 292 -21.27 13.05 38.43
CA ALA A 292 -20.32 12.05 37.95
C ALA A 292 -21.01 10.91 37.16
N LEU A 293 -22.19 10.47 37.62
CA LEU A 293 -22.99 9.47 36.91
C LEU A 293 -23.56 10.05 35.60
N LEU A 294 -24.07 11.27 35.60
CA LEU A 294 -24.56 11.96 34.40
C LEU A 294 -23.45 12.14 33.37
N TRP A 295 -22.28 12.62 33.80
CA TRP A 295 -21.11 12.75 32.93
C TRP A 295 -20.66 11.41 32.33
N LYS A 296 -20.62 10.36 33.15
CA LYS A 296 -20.31 9.00 32.66
C LYS A 296 -21.30 8.52 31.61
N LYS A 297 -22.60 8.75 31.82
CA LYS A 297 -23.68 8.43 30.88
C LYS A 297 -23.54 9.24 29.59
N HIS A 298 -23.30 10.53 29.69
CA HIS A 298 -23.07 11.43 28.54
C HIS A 298 -21.88 10.98 27.72
N ARG A 299 -20.72 10.74 28.34
CA ARG A 299 -19.53 10.24 27.65
C ARG A 299 -19.74 8.88 26.99
N LYS A 300 -20.48 7.98 27.65
CA LYS A 300 -20.84 6.68 27.05
C LYS A 300 -21.73 6.85 25.83
N ALA A 301 -22.68 7.78 25.86
CA ALA A 301 -23.55 8.08 24.72
C ALA A 301 -22.75 8.70 23.55
N GLN A 302 -21.86 9.66 23.84
CA GLN A 302 -20.96 10.23 22.82
C GLN A 302 -20.07 9.16 22.16
N LEU A 303 -19.45 8.29 22.98
CA LEU A 303 -18.64 7.19 22.46
C LEU A 303 -19.47 6.21 21.62
N LYS A 304 -20.70 5.91 22.07
CA LYS A 304 -21.61 5.07 21.29
C LYS A 304 -21.97 5.72 19.96
N ALA A 305 -22.31 7.01 19.96
CA ALA A 305 -22.60 7.77 18.75
C ALA A 305 -21.38 7.80 17.79
N LYS A 306 -20.17 8.06 18.36
CA LYS A 306 -18.92 8.03 17.61
C LYS A 306 -18.69 6.68 16.96
N TYR A 307 -18.81 5.58 17.72
CA TYR A 307 -18.59 4.23 17.19
C TYR A 307 -19.72 3.70 16.32
N SER A 308 -20.87 4.38 16.29
CA SER A 308 -21.96 4.10 15.35
C SER A 308 -21.79 4.86 14.02
N ALA A 309 -20.82 5.76 13.92
CA ALA A 309 -20.53 6.45 12.66
C ALA A 309 -19.94 5.45 11.63
N PRO A 310 -20.20 5.64 10.33
CA PRO A 310 -19.77 4.71 9.28
C PRO A 310 -18.28 4.35 9.35
N GLN A 311 -17.43 5.31 9.67
CA GLN A 311 -15.98 5.10 9.84
C GLN A 311 -15.57 4.12 10.95
N TYR A 312 -16.48 3.76 11.86
CA TYR A 312 -16.25 2.78 12.93
C TYR A 312 -17.17 1.56 12.82
N ALA A 313 -18.10 1.55 11.86
CA ALA A 313 -19.05 0.45 11.67
C ALA A 313 -18.38 -0.91 11.41
N HIS A 314 -17.16 -0.86 10.90
CA HIS A 314 -16.38 -2.04 10.53
C HIS A 314 -15.14 -2.24 11.42
N SER A 315 -15.06 -1.56 12.57
CA SER A 315 -13.95 -1.79 13.51
C SER A 315 -14.06 -3.20 14.11
N GLY A 316 -13.06 -4.00 13.82
CA GLY A 316 -12.95 -5.35 14.36
C GLY A 316 -12.48 -5.38 15.83
N THR A 317 -12.32 -6.58 16.36
CA THR A 317 -11.77 -6.78 17.70
C THR A 317 -10.28 -7.09 17.61
N PRO A 318 -9.40 -6.24 18.16
CA PRO A 318 -7.96 -6.48 18.11
C PRO A 318 -7.54 -7.64 19.04
N VAL A 319 -6.45 -8.30 18.68
CA VAL A 319 -5.81 -9.33 19.52
C VAL A 319 -5.39 -8.76 20.87
N SER A 320 -4.90 -7.51 20.88
CA SER A 320 -4.49 -6.79 22.08
C SER A 320 -4.60 -5.29 21.90
N LYS A 321 -4.77 -4.56 23.00
CA LYS A 321 -4.74 -3.09 23.03
C LYS A 321 -3.32 -2.50 23.03
N GLN A 322 -2.28 -3.33 22.99
CA GLN A 322 -0.88 -2.90 22.91
C GLN A 322 -0.61 -2.21 21.56
N PRO A 323 0.35 -1.28 21.48
CA PRO A 323 0.80 -0.69 20.23
C PRO A 323 1.09 -1.77 19.16
N PHE A 324 0.76 -1.51 17.90
CA PHE A 324 0.76 -2.41 16.75
C PHE A 324 -0.30 -3.52 16.79
N LEU A 325 -0.53 -4.18 17.92
CA LEU A 325 -1.55 -5.24 18.02
C LEU A 325 -2.98 -4.71 18.10
N ASN A 326 -3.16 -3.43 18.38
CA ASN A 326 -4.46 -2.75 18.32
C ASN A 326 -4.99 -2.53 16.90
N TRP A 327 -4.18 -2.77 15.88
CA TRP A 327 -4.57 -2.71 14.46
C TRP A 327 -4.93 -4.09 13.88
N THR A 328 -4.81 -5.14 14.69
CA THR A 328 -5.24 -6.48 14.31
C THR A 328 -6.76 -6.62 14.41
N ASP A 329 -7.32 -7.59 13.75
CA ASP A 329 -8.74 -7.91 13.80
C ASP A 329 -8.94 -9.43 13.78
N VAL A 330 -9.57 -9.96 14.83
CA VAL A 330 -9.88 -11.40 14.94
C VAL A 330 -11.32 -11.74 14.55
N THR A 331 -12.17 -10.74 14.28
CA THR A 331 -13.60 -10.91 14.09
C THR A 331 -14.05 -10.91 12.62
N THR A 332 -13.31 -10.22 11.73
CA THR A 332 -13.63 -10.18 10.30
C THR A 332 -13.47 -11.56 9.66
N SER A 333 -14.43 -11.99 8.85
CA SER A 333 -14.46 -13.28 8.16
C SER A 333 -13.27 -13.45 7.21
N ARG A 334 -12.42 -14.45 7.46
CA ARG A 334 -11.25 -14.75 6.60
C ARG A 334 -11.67 -15.31 5.24
N TYR A 335 -12.73 -16.12 5.21
CA TYR A 335 -13.24 -16.69 3.97
C TYR A 335 -13.75 -15.59 3.02
N GLU A 336 -14.63 -14.73 3.50
CA GLU A 336 -15.15 -13.62 2.69
C GLU A 336 -14.03 -12.65 2.30
N THR A 337 -13.05 -12.40 3.20
CA THR A 337 -11.87 -11.61 2.86
C THR A 337 -11.05 -12.22 1.71
N LEU A 338 -10.87 -13.54 1.69
CA LEU A 338 -10.13 -14.21 0.61
C LEU A 338 -10.86 -14.10 -0.72
N VAL A 339 -12.16 -14.32 -0.74
CA VAL A 339 -12.97 -14.33 -1.98
C VAL A 339 -13.24 -12.90 -2.45
N GLU A 340 -13.86 -12.07 -1.63
CA GLU A 340 -14.36 -10.77 -2.08
C GLU A 340 -13.26 -9.68 -2.10
N ASN A 341 -12.27 -9.74 -1.21
CA ASN A 341 -11.29 -8.68 -1.08
C ASN A 341 -9.90 -9.08 -1.63
N LEU A 342 -9.29 -10.20 -1.17
CA LEU A 342 -7.91 -10.54 -1.52
C LEU A 342 -7.74 -11.00 -2.96
N PHE A 343 -8.57 -11.94 -3.43
CA PHE A 343 -8.58 -12.38 -4.82
C PHE A 343 -9.69 -11.73 -5.65
N GLY A 344 -10.68 -11.12 -5.00
CA GLY A 344 -11.72 -10.31 -5.63
C GLY A 344 -11.27 -8.88 -5.93
N GLU A 345 -11.59 -7.94 -5.04
CA GLU A 345 -11.35 -6.49 -5.21
C GLU A 345 -9.90 -6.13 -5.54
N SER A 346 -8.92 -6.85 -4.99
CA SER A 346 -7.50 -6.64 -5.33
C SER A 346 -7.21 -6.77 -6.82
N ILE A 347 -7.94 -7.64 -7.51
CA ILE A 347 -7.72 -8.00 -8.92
C ILE A 347 -8.72 -7.30 -9.82
N GLN A 348 -10.00 -7.24 -9.42
CA GLN A 348 -11.10 -6.67 -10.16
C GLN A 348 -11.90 -5.73 -9.27
N LEU A 349 -12.15 -4.48 -9.68
CA LEU A 349 -13.02 -3.57 -8.95
C LEU A 349 -14.45 -4.11 -8.90
N HIS A 350 -15.12 -3.93 -7.76
CA HIS A 350 -16.56 -4.19 -7.69
C HIS A 350 -17.33 -3.08 -8.41
N GLN A 351 -18.40 -3.45 -9.11
CA GLN A 351 -19.26 -2.50 -9.83
C GLN A 351 -20.08 -1.64 -8.87
N ARG A 352 -20.38 -2.14 -7.67
CA ARG A 352 -21.00 -1.37 -6.60
C ARG A 352 -19.92 -0.82 -5.70
N TYR A 353 -20.08 0.39 -5.25
CA TYR A 353 -19.14 1.08 -4.36
C TYR A 353 -17.74 1.24 -4.98
N THR A 354 -17.66 1.35 -6.33
CA THR A 354 -16.41 1.59 -7.04
C THR A 354 -15.71 2.81 -6.46
N LEU A 355 -14.43 2.66 -6.12
CA LEU A 355 -13.59 3.67 -5.48
C LEU A 355 -14.09 4.22 -4.13
N CYS A 356 -15.17 3.69 -3.56
CA CYS A 356 -15.64 4.05 -2.22
C CYS A 356 -14.72 3.46 -1.12
N ASP A 357 -14.74 4.08 0.05
CA ASP A 357 -13.87 3.75 1.18
C ASP A 357 -14.67 3.00 2.28
N VAL A 358 -14.14 1.90 2.77
CA VAL A 358 -14.70 1.12 3.88
C VAL A 358 -14.87 1.98 5.15
N ILE A 359 -13.99 2.94 5.36
CA ILE A 359 -14.07 3.82 6.53
C ILE A 359 -15.21 4.82 6.41
N ARG A 360 -15.73 5.08 5.21
CA ARG A 360 -16.69 6.16 4.94
C ARG A 360 -18.07 5.67 4.50
N ASP A 361 -18.15 4.92 3.41
CA ASP A 361 -19.36 4.79 2.63
C ASP A 361 -19.61 3.42 1.97
N ARG A 362 -18.72 2.43 2.16
CA ARG A 362 -18.94 1.08 1.62
C ARG A 362 -18.88 0.00 2.71
N PRO A 363 -19.60 -1.13 2.54
CA PRO A 363 -19.44 -2.31 3.41
C PRO A 363 -18.06 -2.97 3.18
N VAL A 364 -17.58 -3.75 4.18
CA VAL A 364 -16.32 -4.49 4.10
C VAL A 364 -16.33 -5.50 2.94
N PHE A 365 -17.46 -6.19 2.75
CA PHE A 365 -17.62 -7.16 1.69
C PHE A 365 -18.65 -6.68 0.68
N VAL A 366 -18.29 -6.75 -0.58
CA VAL A 366 -19.12 -6.42 -1.72
C VAL A 366 -19.05 -7.58 -2.70
N SER A 367 -20.19 -8.07 -3.15
CA SER A 367 -20.23 -9.14 -4.15
C SER A 367 -20.31 -8.56 -5.55
N TYR A 368 -19.74 -9.27 -6.52
CA TYR A 368 -19.83 -8.90 -7.93
C TYR A 368 -21.25 -9.04 -8.46
N ASN A 369 -21.66 -8.14 -9.34
CA ASN A 369 -22.92 -8.22 -10.05
C ASN A 369 -22.92 -9.30 -11.16
N TRP A 370 -21.72 -9.63 -11.69
CA TRP A 370 -21.58 -10.53 -12.84
C TRP A 370 -20.81 -11.79 -12.46
N VAL A 371 -21.34 -12.92 -12.82
CA VAL A 371 -20.70 -14.25 -12.61
C VAL A 371 -19.34 -14.33 -13.31
N VAL A 372 -19.15 -13.62 -14.42
CA VAL A 372 -17.89 -13.60 -15.17
C VAL A 372 -16.71 -13.13 -14.32
N ASN A 373 -16.94 -12.24 -13.35
CA ASN A 373 -15.89 -11.78 -12.45
C ASN A 373 -15.36 -12.95 -11.58
N TYR A 374 -16.26 -13.76 -11.02
CA TYR A 374 -15.85 -14.95 -10.24
C TYR A 374 -15.19 -16.02 -11.11
N ILE A 375 -15.59 -16.14 -12.40
CA ILE A 375 -14.91 -17.05 -13.35
C ILE A 375 -13.46 -16.56 -13.58
N VAL A 376 -13.25 -15.26 -13.82
CA VAL A 376 -11.90 -14.68 -14.02
C VAL A 376 -11.05 -14.84 -12.77
N GLU A 377 -11.62 -14.57 -11.59
CA GLU A 377 -10.95 -14.80 -10.30
C GLU A 377 -10.53 -16.27 -10.14
N GLY A 378 -11.47 -17.21 -10.35
CA GLY A 378 -11.21 -18.65 -10.28
C GLY A 378 -10.11 -19.09 -11.26
N LEU A 379 -10.11 -18.57 -12.48
CA LEU A 379 -9.04 -18.85 -13.47
C LEU A 379 -7.67 -18.34 -13.02
N ILE A 380 -7.60 -17.14 -12.45
CA ILE A 380 -6.35 -16.57 -11.91
C ILE A 380 -5.84 -17.42 -10.74
N VAL A 381 -6.72 -17.81 -9.82
CA VAL A 381 -6.38 -18.68 -8.68
C VAL A 381 -5.88 -20.05 -9.18
N LEU A 382 -6.55 -20.66 -10.15
CA LEU A 382 -6.13 -21.95 -10.73
C LEU A 382 -4.76 -21.84 -11.42
N LEU A 383 -4.52 -20.77 -12.21
CA LEU A 383 -3.23 -20.52 -12.84
C LEU A 383 -2.13 -20.26 -11.79
N PHE A 384 -2.45 -19.55 -10.72
CA PHE A 384 -1.54 -19.30 -9.60
C PHE A 384 -1.15 -20.62 -8.89
N LEU A 385 -2.12 -21.45 -8.52
CA LEU A 385 -1.88 -22.74 -7.86
C LEU A 385 -1.11 -23.70 -8.78
N GLY A 386 -1.50 -23.77 -10.07
CA GLY A 386 -0.75 -24.50 -11.08
C GLY A 386 0.69 -24.02 -11.22
N GLY A 387 0.90 -22.71 -11.11
CA GLY A 387 2.23 -22.10 -11.10
C GLY A 387 3.07 -22.45 -9.88
N ILE A 388 2.48 -22.47 -8.70
CA ILE A 388 3.16 -22.95 -7.47
C ILE A 388 3.59 -24.40 -7.64
N TRP A 389 2.71 -25.26 -8.14
CA TRP A 389 3.05 -26.66 -8.39
C TRP A 389 4.18 -26.81 -9.41
N ALA A 390 4.12 -26.10 -10.52
CA ALA A 390 5.15 -26.12 -11.56
C ALA A 390 6.49 -25.62 -11.05
N GLY A 391 6.49 -24.56 -10.25
CA GLY A 391 7.68 -23.92 -9.69
C GLY A 391 8.21 -24.49 -8.37
N ARG A 392 7.62 -25.56 -7.83
CA ARG A 392 7.95 -26.10 -6.49
C ARG A 392 9.42 -26.47 -6.25
N ARG A 393 10.20 -26.64 -7.31
CA ARG A 393 11.65 -26.89 -7.24
C ARG A 393 12.50 -25.62 -7.38
N SER A 394 11.87 -24.46 -7.63
CA SER A 394 12.57 -23.19 -7.85
C SER A 394 12.83 -22.47 -6.53
N LYS A 395 14.10 -22.23 -6.23
CA LYS A 395 14.51 -21.42 -5.06
C LYS A 395 14.00 -19.99 -5.15
N LEU A 396 13.98 -19.40 -6.36
CA LEU A 396 13.41 -18.07 -6.61
C LEU A 396 11.92 -18.03 -6.26
N MET A 397 11.16 -19.05 -6.68
CA MET A 397 9.74 -19.16 -6.36
C MET A 397 9.52 -19.20 -4.85
N TRP A 398 10.25 -20.03 -4.11
CA TRP A 398 10.11 -20.11 -2.67
C TRP A 398 10.47 -18.81 -1.94
N MET A 399 11.44 -18.06 -2.45
CA MET A 399 11.73 -16.72 -1.96
C MET A 399 10.52 -15.80 -2.15
N CYS A 400 9.93 -15.76 -3.34
CA CYS A 400 8.76 -14.92 -3.61
C CYS A 400 7.52 -15.38 -2.81
N LEU A 401 7.31 -16.68 -2.66
CA LEU A 401 6.24 -17.23 -1.82
C LEU A 401 6.46 -16.95 -0.34
N SER A 402 7.70 -16.86 0.15
CA SER A 402 7.97 -16.46 1.54
C SER A 402 7.61 -14.98 1.80
N PHE A 403 7.77 -14.10 0.80
CA PHE A 403 7.31 -12.71 0.88
C PHE A 403 5.78 -12.65 0.93
N PHE A 404 5.12 -13.41 0.06
CA PHE A 404 3.67 -13.55 0.05
C PHE A 404 3.14 -14.11 1.39
N ALA A 405 3.77 -15.18 1.89
CA ALA A 405 3.40 -15.77 3.17
C ALA A 405 3.53 -14.78 4.34
N LEU A 406 4.57 -13.92 4.33
CA LEU A 406 4.72 -12.87 5.33
C LEU A 406 3.51 -11.91 5.30
N ASP A 407 3.10 -11.44 4.11
CA ASP A 407 1.94 -10.56 3.98
C ASP A 407 0.65 -11.27 4.39
N MET A 408 0.49 -12.56 4.04
CA MET A 408 -0.69 -13.34 4.44
C MET A 408 -0.75 -13.55 5.96
N ILE A 409 0.38 -13.79 6.63
CA ILE A 409 0.44 -13.88 8.09
C ILE A 409 0.01 -12.55 8.72
N LEU A 410 0.48 -11.41 8.19
CA LEU A 410 0.15 -10.10 8.71
C LEU A 410 -1.34 -9.75 8.46
N HIS A 411 -1.79 -9.84 7.21
CA HIS A 411 -3.10 -9.31 6.82
C HIS A 411 -4.24 -10.29 7.04
N ILE A 412 -4.05 -11.57 6.76
CA ILE A 412 -5.08 -12.60 6.95
C ILE A 412 -4.95 -13.26 8.32
N GLY A 413 -3.74 -13.65 8.73
CA GLY A 413 -3.49 -14.31 10.00
C GLY A 413 -3.81 -13.39 11.18
N LEU A 414 -3.09 -12.28 11.30
CA LEU A 414 -3.24 -11.31 12.39
C LEU A 414 -4.36 -10.29 12.13
N GLY A 415 -4.84 -10.15 10.90
CA GLY A 415 -5.91 -9.24 10.55
C GLY A 415 -5.50 -7.76 10.49
N PHE A 416 -4.23 -7.45 10.23
CA PHE A 416 -3.78 -6.07 10.02
C PHE A 416 -4.41 -5.49 8.75
N GLY A 417 -5.29 -4.49 8.90
CA GLY A 417 -5.98 -3.85 7.78
C GLY A 417 -6.82 -4.84 6.96
N ILE A 418 -7.35 -5.90 7.59
CA ILE A 418 -8.06 -6.98 6.90
C ILE A 418 -9.29 -6.47 6.14
N ASN A 419 -9.94 -5.41 6.64
CA ASN A 419 -11.12 -4.82 6.04
C ASN A 419 -10.81 -4.13 4.69
N GLU A 420 -9.55 -3.73 4.50
CA GLU A 420 -9.03 -3.04 3.32
C GLU A 420 -7.79 -3.76 2.77
N VAL A 421 -7.75 -5.09 2.87
CA VAL A 421 -6.59 -5.88 2.44
C VAL A 421 -6.21 -5.67 0.98
N TYR A 422 -7.17 -5.27 0.15
CA TYR A 422 -6.96 -4.95 -1.25
C TYR A 422 -6.01 -3.75 -1.47
N ILE A 423 -5.94 -2.77 -0.55
CA ILE A 423 -4.98 -1.65 -0.64
C ILE A 423 -3.54 -2.16 -0.64
N MET A 424 -3.28 -3.27 0.06
CA MET A 424 -1.94 -3.88 0.17
C MET A 424 -1.52 -4.68 -1.07
N THR A 425 -2.34 -4.74 -2.12
CA THR A 425 -2.13 -5.60 -3.31
C THR A 425 -0.76 -5.40 -3.95
N ALA A 426 -0.27 -4.18 -4.06
CA ALA A 426 1.04 -3.89 -4.63
C ALA A 426 2.20 -4.52 -3.83
N HIS A 427 2.00 -4.89 -2.57
CA HIS A 427 3.03 -5.53 -1.75
C HIS A 427 3.18 -7.03 -2.02
N TRP A 428 2.16 -7.70 -2.59
CA TRP A 428 2.16 -9.16 -2.71
C TRP A 428 1.77 -9.70 -4.09
N ALA A 429 0.93 -8.98 -4.87
CA ALA A 429 0.29 -9.54 -6.06
C ALA A 429 1.25 -9.94 -7.19
N TYR A 430 2.49 -9.42 -7.20
CA TYR A 430 3.54 -9.82 -8.14
C TYR A 430 3.84 -11.33 -8.09
N VAL A 431 3.52 -12.01 -7.00
CA VAL A 431 3.72 -13.47 -6.89
C VAL A 431 2.85 -14.24 -7.88
N ILE A 432 1.64 -13.75 -8.17
CA ILE A 432 0.71 -14.41 -9.11
C ILE A 432 1.31 -14.51 -10.50
N PRO A 433 1.69 -13.42 -11.20
CA PRO A 433 2.32 -13.54 -12.52
C PRO A 433 3.66 -14.27 -12.48
N LEU A 434 4.43 -14.22 -11.39
CA LEU A 434 5.66 -15.02 -11.28
C LEU A 434 5.36 -16.53 -11.25
N CYS A 435 4.34 -16.95 -10.52
CA CYS A 435 3.88 -18.33 -10.51
C CYS A 435 3.36 -18.77 -11.88
N ILE A 436 2.52 -17.94 -12.53
CA ILE A 436 2.05 -18.21 -13.90
C ILE A 436 3.25 -18.31 -14.88
N GLY A 437 4.28 -17.48 -14.72
CA GLY A 437 5.52 -17.59 -15.48
C GLY A 437 6.22 -18.95 -15.31
N CYS A 438 6.24 -19.50 -14.10
CA CYS A 438 6.77 -20.85 -13.86
C CYS A 438 5.89 -21.94 -14.52
N LEU A 439 4.57 -21.76 -14.53
CA LEU A 439 3.65 -22.66 -15.24
C LEU A 439 3.92 -22.63 -16.75
N ILE A 440 3.99 -21.44 -17.36
CA ILE A 440 4.30 -21.27 -18.79
C ILE A 440 5.65 -21.94 -19.13
N LYS A 441 6.69 -21.71 -18.30
CA LYS A 441 8.00 -22.33 -18.48
C LYS A 441 7.97 -23.86 -18.45
N SER A 442 7.11 -24.44 -17.61
CA SER A 442 7.04 -25.91 -17.46
C SER A 442 6.33 -26.60 -18.62
N MET A 443 5.56 -25.86 -19.41
CA MET A 443 4.77 -26.39 -20.53
C MET A 443 5.50 -26.26 -21.86
N LYS A 444 5.10 -27.07 -22.84
CA LYS A 444 5.66 -27.10 -24.19
C LYS A 444 4.60 -27.01 -25.27
N GLY A 445 4.97 -26.60 -26.46
CA GLY A 445 4.11 -26.63 -27.66
C GLY A 445 2.81 -25.86 -27.52
N GLY A 446 1.72 -26.45 -27.97
CA GLY A 446 0.40 -25.82 -27.98
C GLY A 446 -0.13 -25.46 -26.58
N ILE A 447 0.15 -26.25 -25.54
CA ILE A 447 -0.30 -25.98 -24.16
C ILE A 447 0.37 -24.70 -23.63
N ARG A 448 1.67 -24.51 -23.88
CA ARG A 448 2.38 -23.27 -23.50
C ARG A 448 1.75 -22.04 -24.14
N ASN A 449 1.45 -22.15 -25.45
CA ASN A 449 0.80 -21.05 -26.19
C ASN A 449 -0.62 -20.79 -25.67
N ALA A 450 -1.38 -21.84 -25.36
CA ALA A 450 -2.74 -21.71 -24.83
C ALA A 450 -2.77 -21.01 -23.47
N ILE A 451 -1.87 -21.38 -22.53
CA ILE A 451 -1.76 -20.74 -21.23
C ILE A 451 -1.31 -19.27 -21.39
N THR A 452 -0.36 -19.00 -22.27
CA THR A 452 0.09 -17.62 -22.56
C THR A 452 -1.05 -16.77 -23.14
N LEU A 453 -1.83 -17.33 -24.08
CA LEU A 453 -2.98 -16.66 -24.67
C LEU A 453 -4.07 -16.40 -23.62
N LEU A 454 -4.41 -17.40 -22.80
CA LEU A 454 -5.39 -17.25 -21.72
C LEU A 454 -4.94 -16.13 -20.76
N THR A 455 -3.67 -16.13 -20.35
CA THR A 455 -3.10 -15.08 -19.49
C THR A 455 -3.19 -13.69 -20.14
N ALA A 456 -2.93 -13.60 -21.45
CA ALA A 456 -3.04 -12.35 -22.21
C ALA A 456 -4.50 -11.87 -22.32
N LEU A 457 -5.46 -12.77 -22.53
CA LEU A 457 -6.89 -12.45 -22.58
C LEU A 457 -7.38 -11.96 -21.20
N ILE A 458 -6.97 -12.61 -20.11
CA ILE A 458 -7.28 -12.18 -18.74
C ILE A 458 -6.69 -10.77 -18.50
N ALA A 459 -5.42 -10.55 -18.83
CA ALA A 459 -4.78 -9.24 -18.65
C ALA A 459 -5.49 -8.15 -19.45
N PHE A 460 -5.86 -8.42 -20.71
CA PHE A 460 -6.60 -7.49 -21.55
C PHE A 460 -7.99 -7.18 -20.97
N TYR A 461 -8.73 -8.20 -20.58
CA TYR A 461 -10.03 -8.03 -19.92
C TYR A 461 -9.91 -7.13 -18.68
N LEU A 462 -8.95 -7.41 -17.79
CA LEU A 462 -8.73 -6.64 -16.57
C LEU A 462 -8.31 -5.18 -16.85
N ILE A 463 -7.46 -4.95 -17.86
CA ILE A 463 -7.10 -3.59 -18.28
C ILE A 463 -8.34 -2.81 -18.69
N VAL A 464 -9.18 -3.40 -19.57
CA VAL A 464 -10.39 -2.72 -20.05
C VAL A 464 -11.38 -2.53 -18.90
N TYR A 465 -11.66 -3.59 -18.14
CA TYR A 465 -12.65 -3.59 -17.08
C TYR A 465 -12.30 -2.62 -15.95
N ASN A 466 -11.11 -2.73 -15.36
CA ASN A 466 -10.70 -1.88 -14.25
C ASN A 466 -10.50 -0.42 -14.69
N SER A 467 -9.89 -0.18 -15.87
CA SER A 467 -9.72 1.18 -16.38
C SER A 467 -11.06 1.85 -16.67
N ALA A 468 -12.01 1.13 -17.26
CA ALA A 468 -13.35 1.66 -17.52
C ALA A 468 -14.04 2.07 -16.21
N LEU A 469 -14.05 1.20 -15.20
CA LEU A 469 -14.65 1.54 -13.91
C LEU A 469 -14.00 2.75 -13.26
N VAL A 470 -12.66 2.87 -13.30
CA VAL A 470 -11.96 4.07 -12.78
C VAL A 470 -12.35 5.33 -13.57
N ILE A 471 -12.33 5.28 -14.91
CA ILE A 471 -12.61 6.43 -15.77
C ILE A 471 -14.06 6.91 -15.61
N PHE A 472 -15.02 6.01 -15.47
CA PHE A 472 -16.43 6.38 -15.33
C PHE A 472 -16.83 6.77 -13.90
N THR A 473 -15.97 6.52 -12.91
CA THR A 473 -16.25 6.86 -11.51
C THR A 473 -15.63 8.20 -11.10
N LEU A 474 -14.46 8.54 -11.64
CA LEU A 474 -13.77 9.82 -11.41
C LEU A 474 -14.15 10.87 -12.44
#